data_4f533f7e7dd70fc8cf821ce06bcf1b4a
#
_entry.id   4f533f7e7dd70fc8cf821ce06bcf1b4a
#
_cell.length_a   1.000
_cell.length_b   1.000
_cell.length_c   1.000
_cell.angle_alpha   90.00
_cell.angle_beta   90.00
_cell.angle_gamma   90.00
#
_symmetry.space_group_name_H-M   'P 1'
#
loop_
_entity.id
_entity.type
_entity.pdbx_description
1 polymer ?
#
loop_
_entity_poly.entity_id
_entity_poly.type
_entity_poly.pdbx_seq_one_letter_code
_entity_poly.pdbx_strand_id
1 'polypeptide(L)'
;MINKIFESLQSAVADVHDGATVMIGGFGTAGMPSELIDALIEQGAKELTIVNNNAGNGDTGLAALLNAKRVRKIICSFPRQTDSYVFDALYRAGEIELELVPQGNLAERIRAAGAGIGGFFTPTGYGTKLAEGKETREIDGKHYVLESPLHADFALIKAYKGDRWGNLVYRKTARNFGPIMASAAKTAIVQVSEVVPLGALDPEVIVTPGIFVQRIVEVPQAAHAAQRPEQAA
;
A
#
# COMPACT_ATOMS: atom_id res chain seq x y z
N MET A 1 28.39 3.47 -6.79
CA MET A 1 27.56 2.54 -7.59
C MET A 1 26.21 2.47 -6.94
N ILE A 2 25.09 2.61 -7.68
CA ILE A 2 23.73 2.57 -7.10
C ILE A 2 23.45 1.15 -6.60
N ASN A 3 23.11 1.04 -5.32
CA ASN A 3 22.66 -0.19 -4.70
C ASN A 3 21.56 0.13 -3.68
N LYS A 4 20.37 -0.41 -3.90
CA LYS A 4 19.17 -0.21 -3.07
C LYS A 4 18.80 -1.47 -2.28
N ILE A 5 19.64 -2.48 -2.29
CA ILE A 5 19.42 -3.72 -1.54
C ILE A 5 19.79 -3.48 -0.08
N PHE A 6 18.85 -3.76 0.79
CA PHE A 6 19.02 -3.72 2.25
C PHE A 6 19.23 -5.13 2.79
N GLU A 7 20.01 -5.23 3.86
CA GLU A 7 20.40 -6.50 4.47
C GLU A 7 19.25 -7.18 5.23
N SER A 8 18.29 -6.39 5.73
CA SER A 8 17.17 -6.91 6.51
C SER A 8 15.91 -6.07 6.35
N LEU A 9 14.77 -6.65 6.67
CA LEU A 9 13.47 -5.97 6.74
C LEU A 9 13.50 -4.88 7.82
N GLN A 10 14.12 -5.17 8.98
CA GLN A 10 14.25 -4.24 10.09
C GLN A 10 15.04 -2.98 9.70
N SER A 11 16.17 -3.15 9.01
CA SER A 11 16.95 -2.01 8.53
C SER A 11 16.22 -1.19 7.48
N ALA A 12 15.36 -1.85 6.68
CA ALA A 12 14.60 -1.18 5.63
C ALA A 12 13.46 -0.31 6.17
N VAL A 13 12.90 -0.60 7.34
CA VAL A 13 11.80 0.16 7.97
C VAL A 13 12.25 1.02 9.16
N ALA A 14 13.54 1.05 9.47
CA ALA A 14 14.06 1.61 10.72
C ALA A 14 13.72 3.09 10.96
N ASP A 15 13.54 3.88 9.92
CA ASP A 15 13.26 5.32 9.97
C ASP A 15 11.78 5.68 9.79
N VAL A 16 10.88 4.70 9.78
CA VAL A 16 9.45 4.97 9.80
C VAL A 16 9.11 5.63 11.14
N HIS A 17 8.65 6.88 11.09
CA HIS A 17 8.42 7.68 12.30
C HIS A 17 6.95 7.63 12.74
N ASP A 18 6.69 8.00 13.98
CA ASP A 18 5.34 8.17 14.51
C ASP A 18 4.57 9.20 13.68
N GLY A 19 3.28 8.93 13.45
CA GLY A 19 2.41 9.78 12.66
C GLY A 19 2.61 9.69 11.14
N ALA A 20 3.55 8.88 10.65
CA ALA A 20 3.81 8.74 9.21
C ALA A 20 2.57 8.24 8.45
N THR A 21 2.42 8.70 7.21
CA THR A 21 1.50 8.12 6.25
C THR A 21 2.20 7.00 5.50
N VAL A 22 1.66 5.78 5.60
CA VAL A 22 2.23 4.57 5.00
C VAL A 22 1.22 3.93 4.05
N MET A 23 1.56 3.86 2.77
CA MET A 23 0.81 3.07 1.80
C MET A 23 1.25 1.61 1.89
N ILE A 24 0.29 0.69 1.93
CA ILE A 24 0.57 -0.74 1.95
C ILE A 24 -0.06 -1.36 0.72
N GLY A 25 0.76 -1.94 -0.16
CA GLY A 25 0.30 -2.64 -1.34
C GLY A 25 -0.54 -3.87 -0.98
N GLY A 26 -1.32 -4.34 -1.94
CA GLY A 26 -2.15 -5.52 -1.77
C GLY A 26 -3.63 -5.27 -2.04
N PHE A 27 -4.30 -6.37 -2.39
CA PHE A 27 -5.74 -6.46 -2.58
C PHE A 27 -6.22 -7.77 -1.94
N GLY A 28 -6.90 -7.70 -0.81
CA GLY A 28 -7.02 -8.85 0.07
C GLY A 28 -5.63 -9.33 0.50
N THR A 29 -5.34 -10.60 0.31
CA THR A 29 -4.01 -11.18 0.61
C THR A 29 -3.03 -11.11 -0.58
N ALA A 30 -3.54 -10.86 -1.81
CA ALA A 30 -2.72 -10.85 -3.00
C ALA A 30 -1.80 -9.61 -3.02
N GLY A 31 -0.49 -9.80 -3.03
CA GLY A 31 0.50 -8.73 -3.05
C GLY A 31 0.69 -8.00 -1.72
N MET A 32 0.16 -8.54 -0.62
CA MET A 32 0.40 -7.99 0.73
C MET A 32 1.86 -8.21 1.15
N PRO A 33 2.58 -7.16 1.55
CA PRO A 33 3.97 -7.25 2.00
C PRO A 33 4.02 -7.63 3.49
N SER A 34 3.59 -8.86 3.82
CA SER A 34 3.37 -9.30 5.19
C SER A 34 4.62 -9.19 6.05
N GLU A 35 5.77 -9.54 5.52
CA GLU A 35 7.04 -9.53 6.25
C GLU A 35 7.53 -8.11 6.55
N LEU A 36 7.29 -7.14 5.64
CA LEU A 36 7.54 -5.73 5.92
C LEU A 36 6.57 -5.16 6.96
N ILE A 37 5.33 -5.65 6.98
CA ILE A 37 4.34 -5.26 7.99
C ILE A 37 4.79 -5.78 9.37
N ASP A 38 5.24 -7.03 9.45
CA ASP A 38 5.74 -7.61 10.70
C ASP A 38 6.96 -6.84 11.22
N ALA A 39 7.90 -6.49 10.33
CA ALA A 39 9.05 -5.66 10.69
C ALA A 39 8.64 -4.25 11.16
N LEU A 40 7.59 -3.65 10.58
CA LEU A 40 7.05 -2.37 11.03
C LEU A 40 6.40 -2.47 12.41
N ILE A 41 5.71 -3.58 12.71
CA ILE A 41 5.16 -3.84 14.05
C ILE A 41 6.27 -3.91 15.09
N GLU A 42 7.34 -4.66 14.80
CA GLU A 42 8.53 -4.81 15.66
C GLU A 42 9.26 -3.47 15.87
N GLN A 43 9.41 -2.68 14.79
CA GLN A 43 10.06 -1.38 14.82
C GLN A 43 9.36 -0.39 15.77
N GLY A 44 8.03 -0.45 15.88
CA GLY A 44 7.28 0.16 16.96
C GLY A 44 6.67 1.53 16.67
N ALA A 45 6.77 2.09 15.47
CA ALA A 45 6.11 3.34 15.09
C ALA A 45 4.60 3.31 15.37
N LYS A 46 4.05 4.45 15.81
CA LYS A 46 2.66 4.61 16.27
C LYS A 46 1.97 5.75 15.54
N GLU A 47 0.67 5.89 15.79
CA GLU A 47 -0.16 6.97 15.23
C GLU A 47 -0.13 7.02 13.70
N LEU A 48 0.10 5.87 13.07
CA LEU A 48 0.23 5.77 11.62
C LEU A 48 -1.09 6.06 10.91
N THR A 49 -1.00 6.72 9.76
CA THR A 49 -2.08 6.78 8.78
C THR A 49 -1.80 5.73 7.71
N ILE A 50 -2.64 4.72 7.61
CA ILE A 50 -2.47 3.64 6.64
C ILE A 50 -3.36 3.86 5.44
N VAL A 51 -2.81 3.70 4.25
CA VAL A 51 -3.53 3.68 2.97
C VAL A 51 -3.44 2.28 2.37
N ASN A 52 -4.58 1.62 2.25
CA ASN A 52 -4.69 0.30 1.62
C ASN A 52 -6.08 0.15 0.98
N ASN A 53 -6.28 -0.82 0.11
CA ASN A 53 -7.61 -1.09 -0.44
C ASN A 53 -8.60 -1.60 0.61
N ASN A 54 -8.12 -2.33 1.60
CA ASN A 54 -8.89 -2.98 2.68
C ASN A 54 -8.42 -2.49 4.06
N ALA A 55 -9.03 -3.04 5.11
CA ALA A 55 -8.62 -2.80 6.50
C ALA A 55 -8.09 -4.08 7.19
N GLY A 56 -7.66 -5.06 6.40
CA GLY A 56 -7.14 -6.33 6.91
C GLY A 56 -8.23 -7.38 7.16
N ASN A 57 -7.80 -8.65 7.14
CA ASN A 57 -8.63 -9.83 7.40
C ASN A 57 -7.92 -10.73 8.41
N GLY A 58 -8.69 -11.44 9.21
CA GLY A 58 -8.14 -12.32 10.25
C GLY A 58 -7.31 -11.53 11.26
N ASP A 59 -6.14 -12.04 11.58
CA ASP A 59 -5.23 -11.54 12.62
C ASP A 59 -3.79 -11.32 12.11
N THR A 60 -3.55 -11.45 10.80
CA THR A 60 -2.22 -11.34 10.18
C THR A 60 -2.11 -10.09 9.29
N GLY A 61 -0.90 -9.75 8.88
CA GLY A 61 -0.62 -8.64 7.97
C GLY A 61 -1.19 -7.33 8.49
N LEU A 62 -2.03 -6.66 7.69
CA LEU A 62 -2.62 -5.38 8.08
C LEU A 62 -3.49 -5.49 9.35
N ALA A 63 -4.22 -6.61 9.53
CA ALA A 63 -5.00 -6.83 10.75
C ALA A 63 -4.11 -6.94 11.99
N ALA A 64 -2.93 -7.56 11.89
CA ALA A 64 -1.95 -7.60 12.98
C ALA A 64 -1.44 -6.20 13.34
N LEU A 65 -1.16 -5.35 12.34
CA LEU A 65 -0.74 -3.97 12.57
C LEU A 65 -1.81 -3.15 13.31
N LEU A 66 -3.10 -3.34 12.95
CA LEU A 66 -4.23 -2.74 13.66
C LEU A 66 -4.33 -3.26 15.09
N ASN A 67 -4.24 -4.57 15.29
CA ASN A 67 -4.33 -5.22 16.60
C ASN A 67 -3.18 -4.78 17.53
N ALA A 68 -2.01 -4.50 16.98
CA ALA A 68 -0.87 -3.95 17.70
C ALA A 68 -1.05 -2.46 18.10
N LYS A 69 -2.21 -1.85 17.77
CA LYS A 69 -2.56 -0.44 18.04
C LYS A 69 -1.52 0.55 17.52
N ARG A 70 -1.01 0.29 16.32
CA ARG A 70 -0.03 1.18 15.65
C ARG A 70 -0.71 2.23 14.77
N VAL A 71 -1.99 2.04 14.44
CA VAL A 71 -2.71 2.81 13.44
C VAL A 71 -3.74 3.73 14.09
N ARG A 72 -3.62 5.02 13.82
CA ARG A 72 -4.62 6.03 14.21
C ARG A 72 -5.72 6.16 13.15
N LYS A 73 -5.36 6.12 11.86
CA LYS A 73 -6.27 6.35 10.75
C LYS A 73 -6.05 5.34 9.63
N ILE A 74 -7.14 4.88 9.02
CA ILE A 74 -7.09 4.10 7.78
C ILE A 74 -7.85 4.82 6.67
N ILE A 75 -7.23 4.90 5.50
CA ILE A 75 -7.82 5.39 4.25
C ILE A 75 -7.96 4.19 3.32
N CYS A 76 -9.19 3.77 3.03
CA CYS A 76 -9.43 2.57 2.24
C CYS A 76 -10.76 2.65 1.48
N SER A 77 -10.95 1.70 0.55
CA SER A 77 -12.17 1.63 -0.24
C SER A 77 -13.18 0.60 0.27
N PHE A 78 -12.70 -0.44 0.92
CA PHE A 78 -13.53 -1.56 1.38
C PHE A 78 -13.05 -2.08 2.74
N PRO A 79 -13.41 -1.41 3.85
CA PRO A 79 -12.89 -1.70 5.18
C PRO A 79 -13.36 -3.04 5.74
N ARG A 80 -14.57 -3.51 5.35
CA ARG A 80 -15.19 -4.71 5.89
C ARG A 80 -15.21 -5.83 4.87
N GLN A 81 -14.57 -6.94 5.21
CA GLN A 81 -14.68 -8.24 4.55
C GLN A 81 -15.22 -9.25 5.55
N THR A 82 -15.37 -10.51 5.15
CA THR A 82 -15.94 -11.55 6.01
C THR A 82 -15.25 -11.66 7.38
N ASP A 83 -13.92 -11.50 7.41
CA ASP A 83 -13.09 -11.70 8.61
C ASP A 83 -12.44 -10.40 9.12
N SER A 84 -13.06 -9.24 8.88
CA SER A 84 -12.52 -7.93 9.31
C SER A 84 -12.86 -7.60 10.78
N TYR A 85 -12.86 -8.57 11.65
CA TYR A 85 -13.29 -8.41 13.05
C TYR A 85 -12.38 -7.49 13.88
N VAL A 86 -11.08 -7.45 13.57
CA VAL A 86 -10.13 -6.54 14.27
C VAL A 86 -10.47 -5.09 13.95
N PHE A 87 -10.62 -4.75 12.66
CA PHE A 87 -11.03 -3.41 12.23
C PHE A 87 -12.39 -3.03 12.83
N ASP A 88 -13.38 -3.92 12.74
CA ASP A 88 -14.73 -3.65 13.26
C ASP A 88 -14.74 -3.36 14.75
N ALA A 89 -13.97 -4.08 15.55
CA ALA A 89 -13.84 -3.84 16.99
C ALA A 89 -13.27 -2.45 17.28
N LEU A 90 -12.13 -2.10 16.65
CA LEU A 90 -11.48 -0.81 16.85
C LEU A 90 -12.34 0.37 16.37
N TYR A 91 -13.01 0.21 15.21
CA TYR A 91 -13.87 1.24 14.67
C TYR A 91 -15.10 1.51 15.55
N ARG A 92 -15.74 0.46 16.06
CA ARG A 92 -16.89 0.60 16.99
C ARG A 92 -16.48 1.18 18.35
N ALA A 93 -15.27 0.91 18.79
CA ALA A 93 -14.72 1.49 20.01
C ALA A 93 -14.27 2.96 19.85
N GLY A 94 -14.27 3.50 18.62
CA GLY A 94 -13.76 4.83 18.32
C GLY A 94 -12.22 4.96 18.44
N GLU A 95 -11.51 3.82 18.39
CA GLU A 95 -10.06 3.75 18.52
C GLU A 95 -9.32 3.92 17.18
N ILE A 96 -10.04 3.96 16.05
CA ILE A 96 -9.47 4.17 14.72
C ILE A 96 -10.35 5.09 13.88
N GLU A 97 -9.72 6.05 13.19
CA GLU A 97 -10.39 6.89 12.20
C GLU A 97 -10.49 6.16 10.86
N LEU A 98 -11.64 6.30 10.19
CA LEU A 98 -11.86 5.80 8.83
C LEU A 98 -12.09 6.95 7.85
N GLU A 99 -11.30 6.99 6.78
CA GLU A 99 -11.60 7.74 5.58
C GLU A 99 -11.97 6.76 4.46
N LEU A 100 -13.27 6.72 4.13
CA LEU A 100 -13.77 5.87 3.07
C LEU A 100 -13.66 6.58 1.72
N VAL A 101 -12.94 5.97 0.79
CA VAL A 101 -12.73 6.51 -0.56
C VAL A 101 -13.16 5.47 -1.59
N PRO A 102 -14.01 5.80 -2.58
CA PRO A 102 -14.34 4.86 -3.65
C PRO A 102 -13.08 4.31 -4.31
N GLN A 103 -13.02 3.02 -4.61
CA GLN A 103 -11.79 2.33 -5.04
C GLN A 103 -11.13 3.00 -6.25
N GLY A 104 -11.91 3.39 -7.26
CA GLY A 104 -11.39 4.11 -8.40
C GLY A 104 -10.78 5.47 -8.02
N ASN A 105 -11.45 6.23 -7.13
CA ASN A 105 -10.93 7.49 -6.64
C ASN A 105 -9.65 7.28 -5.82
N LEU A 106 -9.60 6.23 -4.99
CA LEU A 106 -8.40 5.89 -4.21
C LEU A 106 -7.21 5.62 -5.14
N ALA A 107 -7.41 4.77 -6.15
CA ALA A 107 -6.37 4.45 -7.12
C ALA A 107 -5.89 5.69 -7.89
N GLU A 108 -6.83 6.53 -8.37
CA GLU A 108 -6.49 7.73 -9.12
C GLU A 108 -5.87 8.83 -8.25
N ARG A 109 -6.28 8.99 -6.99
CA ARG A 109 -5.64 9.92 -6.05
C ARG A 109 -4.18 9.54 -5.80
N ILE A 110 -3.89 8.23 -5.64
CA ILE A 110 -2.53 7.71 -5.50
C ILE A 110 -1.75 7.92 -6.82
N ARG A 111 -2.35 7.57 -7.97
CA ARG A 111 -1.70 7.74 -9.28
C ARG A 111 -1.42 9.22 -9.57
N ALA A 112 -2.35 10.12 -9.26
CA ALA A 112 -2.19 11.57 -9.43
C ALA A 112 -0.99 12.09 -8.62
N ALA A 113 -0.83 11.63 -7.38
CA ALA A 113 0.31 11.97 -6.53
C ALA A 113 1.64 11.56 -7.18
N GLY A 114 1.74 10.32 -7.66
CA GLY A 114 2.95 9.82 -8.32
C GLY A 114 3.25 10.48 -9.67
N ALA A 115 2.23 11.04 -10.33
CA ALA A 115 2.34 11.72 -11.63
C ALA A 115 2.52 13.25 -11.49
N GLY A 116 2.52 13.81 -10.27
CA GLY A 116 2.59 15.26 -10.06
C GLY A 116 1.32 16.02 -10.48
N ILE A 117 0.17 15.33 -10.55
CA ILE A 117 -1.13 15.92 -10.88
C ILE A 117 -1.75 16.49 -9.61
N GLY A 118 -2.02 17.80 -9.58
CA GLY A 118 -2.50 18.52 -8.40
C GLY A 118 -3.96 18.24 -8.00
N GLY A 119 -4.73 17.56 -8.86
CA GLY A 119 -6.12 17.17 -8.63
C GLY A 119 -6.78 16.78 -9.94
N PHE A 120 -7.93 16.12 -9.85
CA PHE A 120 -8.72 15.72 -11.02
C PHE A 120 -10.21 15.71 -10.70
N PHE A 121 -11.03 15.92 -11.72
CA PHE A 121 -12.47 15.84 -11.60
C PHE A 121 -12.97 14.43 -11.95
N THR A 122 -13.85 13.88 -11.11
CA THR A 122 -14.47 12.56 -11.30
C THR A 122 -15.97 12.63 -11.01
N PRO A 123 -16.83 11.91 -11.74
CA PRO A 123 -18.25 11.85 -11.43
C PRO A 123 -18.55 10.97 -10.20
N THR A 124 -17.58 10.13 -9.78
CA THR A 124 -17.77 9.18 -8.69
C THR A 124 -17.88 9.91 -7.35
N GLY A 125 -18.98 9.68 -6.65
CA GLY A 125 -19.27 10.30 -5.36
C GLY A 125 -20.11 11.56 -5.42
N TYR A 126 -20.35 12.14 -6.60
CA TYR A 126 -21.23 13.30 -6.71
C TYR A 126 -22.63 13.02 -6.16
N GLY A 127 -23.19 13.97 -5.40
CA GLY A 127 -24.51 13.84 -4.76
C GLY A 127 -24.53 12.93 -3.53
N THR A 128 -23.37 12.47 -3.05
CA THR A 128 -23.25 11.68 -1.82
C THR A 128 -22.49 12.44 -0.75
N LYS A 129 -22.47 11.91 0.48
CA LYS A 129 -21.66 12.45 1.59
C LYS A 129 -20.16 12.53 1.26
N LEU A 130 -19.68 11.73 0.31
CA LEU A 130 -18.27 11.74 -0.10
C LEU A 130 -17.86 13.00 -0.88
N ALA A 131 -18.85 13.76 -1.39
CA ALA A 131 -18.65 15.02 -2.09
C ALA A 131 -18.78 16.26 -1.17
N GLU A 132 -19.22 16.08 0.08
CA GLU A 132 -19.42 17.21 1.00
C GLU A 132 -18.08 17.94 1.24
N GLY A 133 -18.12 19.27 1.09
CA GLY A 133 -16.94 20.13 1.26
C GLY A 133 -15.93 20.14 0.10
N LYS A 134 -16.19 19.36 -0.96
CA LYS A 134 -15.34 19.33 -2.15
C LYS A 134 -15.88 20.25 -3.24
N GLU A 135 -14.97 20.82 -4.05
CA GLU A 135 -15.37 21.54 -5.26
C GLU A 135 -16.13 20.63 -6.21
N THR A 136 -17.23 21.12 -6.76
CA THR A 136 -17.98 20.43 -7.80
C THR A 136 -18.04 21.26 -9.06
N ARG A 137 -18.04 20.61 -10.23
CA ARG A 137 -18.10 21.28 -11.52
C ARG A 137 -18.99 20.51 -12.49
N GLU A 138 -19.77 21.24 -13.28
CA GLU A 138 -20.44 20.66 -14.43
C GLU A 138 -19.55 20.78 -15.66
N ILE A 139 -19.35 19.66 -16.37
CA ILE A 139 -18.56 19.57 -17.61
C ILE A 139 -19.40 18.73 -18.58
N ASP A 140 -19.72 19.29 -19.73
CA ASP A 140 -20.52 18.63 -20.79
C ASP A 140 -21.82 17.99 -20.27
N GLY A 141 -22.54 18.73 -19.40
CA GLY A 141 -23.84 18.28 -18.84
C GLY A 141 -23.72 17.18 -17.77
N LYS A 142 -22.50 16.87 -17.28
CA LYS A 142 -22.26 15.93 -16.18
C LYS A 142 -21.60 16.63 -14.99
N HIS A 143 -22.04 16.24 -13.81
CA HIS A 143 -21.45 16.75 -12.58
C HIS A 143 -20.24 15.94 -12.14
N TYR A 144 -19.23 16.63 -11.66
CA TYR A 144 -17.97 16.08 -11.20
C TYR A 144 -17.61 16.65 -9.83
N VAL A 145 -16.80 15.89 -9.10
CA VAL A 145 -16.21 16.27 -7.80
C VAL A 145 -14.70 16.34 -7.97
N LEU A 146 -14.07 17.38 -7.43
CA LEU A 146 -12.62 17.50 -7.39
C LEU A 146 -12.04 16.54 -6.34
N GLU A 147 -11.12 15.68 -6.75
CA GLU A 147 -10.32 14.83 -5.88
C GLU A 147 -8.88 15.31 -5.84
N SER A 148 -8.31 15.37 -4.64
CA SER A 148 -6.91 15.74 -4.41
C SER A 148 -6.00 14.53 -4.48
N PRO A 149 -4.72 14.69 -4.89
CA PRO A 149 -3.74 13.62 -4.87
C PRO A 149 -3.52 13.11 -3.44
N LEU A 150 -3.17 11.85 -3.31
CA LEU A 150 -2.86 11.20 -2.03
C LEU A 150 -1.40 10.78 -2.01
N HIS A 151 -0.60 11.52 -1.24
CA HIS A 151 0.82 11.25 -1.03
C HIS A 151 1.05 10.44 0.24
N ALA A 152 2.22 9.81 0.36
CA ALA A 152 2.66 9.14 1.58
C ALA A 152 4.15 9.39 1.86
N ASP A 153 4.54 9.20 3.11
CA ASP A 153 5.94 9.22 3.51
C ASP A 153 6.62 7.92 3.10
N PHE A 154 5.93 6.80 3.30
CA PHE A 154 6.43 5.47 2.95
C PHE A 154 5.41 4.66 2.16
N ALA A 155 5.91 3.74 1.33
CA ALA A 155 5.12 2.67 0.73
C ALA A 155 5.78 1.32 1.02
N LEU A 156 5.03 0.36 1.57
CA LEU A 156 5.44 -1.03 1.73
C LEU A 156 4.84 -1.85 0.60
N ILE A 157 5.67 -2.49 -0.20
CA ILE A 157 5.27 -3.14 -1.44
C ILE A 157 5.85 -4.54 -1.53
N LYS A 158 5.08 -5.46 -2.13
CA LYS A 158 5.55 -6.79 -2.52
C LYS A 158 5.65 -6.88 -4.02
N ALA A 159 6.85 -7.21 -4.51
CA ALA A 159 7.08 -7.54 -5.91
C ALA A 159 7.59 -8.98 -6.07
N TYR A 160 7.70 -9.47 -7.30
CA TYR A 160 8.19 -10.81 -7.57
C TYR A 160 9.70 -10.84 -7.68
N LYS A 161 10.26 -10.00 -8.56
CA LYS A 161 11.71 -9.85 -8.75
C LYS A 161 12.07 -8.37 -8.75
N GLY A 162 13.30 -8.10 -8.31
CA GLY A 162 13.88 -6.77 -8.38
C GLY A 162 15.38 -6.84 -8.62
N ASP A 163 15.94 -5.77 -9.18
CA ASP A 163 17.39 -5.60 -9.30
C ASP A 163 17.92 -4.54 -8.32
N ARG A 164 19.23 -4.43 -8.19
CA ARG A 164 19.87 -3.48 -7.27
C ARG A 164 19.61 -1.99 -7.58
N TRP A 165 19.05 -1.68 -8.74
CA TRP A 165 18.63 -0.31 -9.09
C TRP A 165 17.19 -0.01 -8.70
N GLY A 166 16.42 -1.03 -8.33
CA GLY A 166 15.03 -0.86 -7.94
C GLY A 166 14.01 -1.14 -9.04
N ASN A 167 14.42 -1.69 -10.18
CA ASN A 167 13.48 -2.12 -11.21
C ASN A 167 12.70 -3.35 -10.72
N LEU A 168 11.37 -3.34 -10.88
CA LEU A 168 10.50 -4.37 -10.33
C LEU A 168 9.64 -5.03 -11.38
N VAL A 169 9.49 -6.35 -11.21
CA VAL A 169 8.52 -7.19 -11.91
C VAL A 169 7.56 -7.80 -10.89
N TYR A 170 6.28 -7.83 -11.23
CA TYR A 170 5.23 -8.39 -10.38
C TYR A 170 4.72 -9.71 -10.95
N ARG A 171 3.99 -10.47 -10.14
CA ARG A 171 3.41 -11.74 -10.58
C ARG A 171 1.89 -11.71 -10.43
N LYS A 172 1.17 -11.91 -11.55
CA LYS A 172 -0.30 -12.02 -11.59
C LYS A 172 -0.98 -10.83 -10.87
N THR A 173 -2.03 -11.11 -10.10
CA THR A 173 -2.81 -10.11 -9.35
C THR A 173 -2.08 -9.44 -8.20
N ALA A 174 -0.92 -9.96 -7.78
CA ALA A 174 -0.08 -9.31 -6.77
C ALA A 174 0.48 -7.95 -7.20
N ARG A 175 0.40 -7.62 -8.48
CA ARG A 175 0.74 -6.30 -9.03
C ARG A 175 -0.13 -5.19 -8.45
N ASN A 176 -1.45 -5.34 -8.48
CA ASN A 176 -2.51 -4.42 -8.02
C ASN A 176 -2.07 -2.96 -7.73
N PHE A 177 -2.16 -2.49 -6.48
CA PHE A 177 -1.80 -1.12 -6.09
C PHE A 177 -0.29 -0.85 -5.99
N GLY A 178 0.57 -1.90 -5.98
CA GLY A 178 2.01 -1.77 -5.78
C GLY A 178 2.68 -0.69 -6.64
N PRO A 179 2.52 -0.71 -7.99
CA PRO A 179 3.19 0.25 -8.87
C PRO A 179 2.82 1.71 -8.61
N ILE A 180 1.53 2.01 -8.42
CA ILE A 180 1.08 3.39 -8.19
C ILE A 180 1.48 3.91 -6.80
N MET A 181 1.49 3.04 -5.78
CA MET A 181 1.94 3.40 -4.44
C MET A 181 3.44 3.67 -4.39
N ALA A 182 4.25 2.91 -5.15
CA ALA A 182 5.68 3.16 -5.26
C ALA A 182 5.99 4.57 -5.77
N SER A 183 5.22 5.06 -6.74
CA SER A 183 5.42 6.39 -7.32
C SER A 183 4.91 7.54 -6.45
N ALA A 184 3.96 7.26 -5.55
CA ALA A 184 3.27 8.27 -4.74
C ALA A 184 3.92 8.52 -3.36
N ALA A 185 4.82 7.65 -2.92
CA ALA A 185 5.51 7.77 -1.65
C ALA A 185 6.89 8.43 -1.79
N LYS A 186 7.33 9.12 -0.74
CA LYS A 186 8.71 9.65 -0.65
C LYS A 186 9.74 8.52 -0.60
N THR A 187 9.42 7.43 0.11
CA THR A 187 10.28 6.26 0.24
C THR A 187 9.48 4.98 -0.01
N ALA A 188 9.72 4.32 -1.15
CA ALA A 188 9.17 3.01 -1.44
C ALA A 188 10.14 1.90 -0.96
N ILE A 189 9.64 1.04 -0.09
CA ILE A 189 10.33 -0.11 0.52
C ILE A 189 9.67 -1.36 -0.04
N VAL A 190 10.46 -2.20 -0.68
CA VAL A 190 9.92 -3.33 -1.45
C VAL A 190 10.54 -4.64 -0.99
N GLN A 191 9.70 -5.59 -0.59
CA GLN A 191 10.13 -6.98 -0.48
C GLN A 191 9.97 -7.68 -1.82
N VAL A 192 10.97 -8.42 -2.23
CA VAL A 192 10.98 -9.23 -3.45
C VAL A 192 11.25 -10.69 -3.13
N SER A 193 10.69 -11.60 -3.93
CA SER A 193 10.99 -13.03 -3.77
C SER A 193 12.40 -13.40 -4.25
N GLU A 194 12.97 -12.58 -5.15
CA GLU A 194 14.28 -12.80 -5.74
C GLU A 194 14.92 -11.49 -6.17
N VAL A 195 16.15 -11.27 -5.74
CA VAL A 195 17.01 -10.22 -6.27
C VAL A 195 17.82 -10.79 -7.43
N VAL A 196 17.69 -10.19 -8.60
CA VAL A 196 18.38 -10.63 -9.81
C VAL A 196 19.55 -9.68 -10.18
N PRO A 197 20.55 -10.17 -10.92
CA PRO A 197 21.62 -9.32 -11.45
C PRO A 197 21.06 -8.19 -12.31
N LEU A 198 21.73 -7.04 -12.29
CA LEU A 198 21.39 -5.91 -13.16
C LEU A 198 21.45 -6.34 -14.63
N GLY A 199 20.41 -6.03 -15.40
CA GLY A 199 20.27 -6.42 -16.80
C GLY A 199 19.65 -7.82 -17.02
N ALA A 200 19.35 -8.56 -15.95
CA ALA A 200 18.69 -9.86 -16.07
C ALA A 200 17.15 -9.74 -16.21
N LEU A 201 16.57 -8.60 -15.87
CA LEU A 201 15.16 -8.32 -16.15
C LEU A 201 15.01 -7.86 -17.60
N ASP A 202 14.06 -8.45 -18.32
CA ASP A 202 13.64 -7.92 -19.60
C ASP A 202 13.04 -6.52 -19.41
N PRO A 203 13.58 -5.48 -20.04
CA PRO A 203 13.09 -4.10 -19.87
C PRO A 203 11.61 -3.94 -20.24
N GLU A 204 11.07 -4.73 -21.15
CA GLU A 204 9.66 -4.68 -21.57
C GLU A 204 8.69 -5.19 -20.50
N VAL A 205 9.16 -5.96 -19.51
CA VAL A 205 8.32 -6.47 -18.42
C VAL A 205 8.49 -5.71 -17.10
N ILE A 206 9.38 -4.71 -17.06
CA ILE A 206 9.55 -3.85 -15.89
C ILE A 206 8.30 -2.98 -15.72
N VAL A 207 7.59 -3.18 -14.62
CA VAL A 207 6.36 -2.45 -14.31
C VAL A 207 6.61 -1.21 -13.47
N THR A 208 7.52 -1.31 -12.49
CA THR A 208 7.95 -0.17 -11.67
C THR A 208 9.41 0.12 -11.96
N PRO A 209 9.71 1.24 -12.62
CA PRO A 209 11.08 1.69 -12.84
C PRO A 209 11.78 2.00 -11.52
N GLY A 210 13.08 1.72 -11.47
CA GLY A 210 13.89 1.90 -10.27
C GLY A 210 13.89 3.31 -9.68
N ILE A 211 13.59 4.34 -10.47
CA ILE A 211 13.51 5.74 -9.98
C ILE A 211 12.50 5.93 -8.84
N PHE A 212 11.47 5.07 -8.77
CA PHE A 212 10.43 5.13 -7.74
C PHE A 212 10.72 4.27 -6.50
N VAL A 213 11.80 3.50 -6.49
CA VAL A 213 12.12 2.56 -5.42
C VAL A 213 13.39 3.00 -4.71
N GLN A 214 13.35 3.08 -3.38
CA GLN A 214 14.49 3.45 -2.56
C GLN A 214 15.14 2.26 -1.86
N ARG A 215 14.35 1.23 -1.50
CA ARG A 215 14.84 0.09 -0.72
C ARG A 215 14.26 -1.22 -1.24
N ILE A 216 15.10 -2.22 -1.34
CA ILE A 216 14.73 -3.60 -1.69
C ILE A 216 15.26 -4.54 -0.63
N VAL A 217 14.42 -5.48 -0.21
CA VAL A 217 14.80 -6.61 0.66
C VAL A 217 14.39 -7.91 -0.01
N GLU A 218 15.30 -8.86 -0.08
CA GLU A 218 14.99 -10.20 -0.57
C GLU A 218 14.32 -11.03 0.54
N VAL A 219 13.16 -11.59 0.20
CA VAL A 219 12.41 -12.51 1.05
C VAL A 219 12.05 -13.72 0.20
N PRO A 220 12.87 -14.78 0.24
CA PRO A 220 12.67 -15.96 -0.59
C PRO A 220 11.31 -16.63 -0.37
N GLN A 221 10.70 -17.08 -1.45
CA GLN A 221 9.33 -17.64 -1.44
C GLN A 221 9.15 -18.90 -0.56
N ALA A 222 10.24 -19.60 -0.25
CA ALA A 222 10.22 -20.76 0.65
C ALA A 222 9.82 -20.41 2.10
N ALA A 223 10.07 -19.17 2.55
CA ALA A 223 9.65 -18.69 3.86
C ALA A 223 8.11 -18.56 3.97
N HIS A 224 7.42 -18.31 2.84
CA HIS A 224 5.96 -18.22 2.80
C HIS A 224 5.23 -19.57 2.87
N ALA A 225 5.85 -20.66 2.41
CA ALA A 225 5.21 -21.98 2.40
C ALA A 225 5.11 -22.58 3.81
N ALA A 226 6.01 -22.19 4.70
CA ALA A 226 6.05 -22.72 6.08
C ALA A 226 5.01 -22.10 7.03
N GLN A 227 4.35 -20.99 6.62
CA GLN A 227 3.41 -20.24 7.47
C GLN A 227 1.93 -20.44 7.10
N ARG A 228 1.61 -21.27 6.09
CA ARG A 228 0.22 -21.64 5.82
C ARG A 228 -0.14 -22.91 6.61
N PRO A 229 -1.01 -22.84 7.63
CA PRO A 229 -1.67 -24.06 8.08
C PRO A 229 -2.45 -24.63 6.90
N GLU A 230 -2.31 -25.93 6.64
CA GLU A 230 -3.17 -26.67 5.72
C GLU A 230 -4.63 -26.36 6.06
N GLN A 231 -5.29 -25.61 5.21
CA GLN A 231 -6.75 -25.56 5.26
C GLN A 231 -7.22 -26.92 4.79
N ALA A 232 -7.61 -27.74 5.75
CA ALA A 232 -8.28 -29.01 5.52
C ALA A 232 -9.48 -28.79 4.59
N ALA A 233 -9.58 -29.65 3.58
CA ALA A 233 -10.63 -29.74 2.59
C ALA A 233 -12.02 -29.99 3.22
#